data_5654b57127000fc2f5e64eb011472750
#
_entry.id   5654b57127000fc2f5e64eb011472750
#
_cell.length_a   1.000
_cell.length_b   1.000
_cell.length_c   1.000
_cell.angle_alpha   90.00
_cell.angle_beta   90.00
_cell.angle_gamma   90.00
#
_symmetry.space_group_name_H-M   'P 1'
#
loop_
_entity.id
_entity.type
_entity.pdbx_description
1 polymer ?
#
loop_
_entity_poly.entity_id
_entity_poly.type
_entity_poly.pdbx_seq_one_letter_code
_entity_poly.pdbx_strand_id
1 'polypeptide(L)'
;MPAMPAELDRFFHPRQIYEQVSERIRDEIAAGRFLPDSRLPSERDLAALFGVGRPAVREAIGALQNEGLVVTKRNSGTFVCGDAIYRLSHRAADTGTADFSPSSTLDVRMVLEPAVARRAAARAQRDPMAEQYLSQMENIYDIDDPAQRALWNSSDRLFHRQLAVMTGDALMVKIADEVASSMEQPLWKRLKDEGIYDAGRIRLYVAEHRLIYEAVVQGDADAAAFYVEQHIKRVERDIAPK
;
A
#
# COMPACT_ATOMS: atom_id res chain seq x y z
N MET A 1 21.81 -5.46 46.59
CA MET A 1 21.53 -4.56 45.47
C MET A 1 21.04 -5.40 44.29
N PRO A 2 19.81 -5.24 43.79
CA PRO A 2 19.36 -6.00 42.65
C PRO A 2 20.04 -5.47 41.38
N ALA A 3 20.57 -6.39 40.57
CA ALA A 3 21.12 -6.08 39.26
C ALA A 3 20.00 -5.59 38.33
N MET A 4 20.20 -4.46 37.67
CA MET A 4 19.34 -3.93 36.63
C MET A 4 19.35 -4.88 35.41
N PRO A 5 18.21 -5.17 34.78
CA PRO A 5 18.18 -6.02 33.60
C PRO A 5 18.79 -5.30 32.39
N ALA A 6 19.66 -6.01 31.70
CA ALA A 6 20.40 -5.56 30.49
C ALA A 6 19.56 -5.39 29.23
N GLU A 7 18.26 -5.15 29.34
CA GLU A 7 17.32 -5.13 28.20
C GLU A 7 16.90 -3.72 27.73
N LEU A 8 17.37 -2.65 28.36
CA LEU A 8 16.93 -1.28 28.01
C LEU A 8 17.81 -0.57 26.98
N ASP A 9 18.90 -1.19 26.51
CA ASP A 9 19.88 -0.56 25.61
C ASP A 9 19.61 -0.80 24.09
N ARG A 10 18.43 -1.34 23.73
CA ARG A 10 18.14 -1.76 22.34
C ARG A 10 17.27 -0.82 21.53
N PHE A 11 16.81 0.30 22.07
CA PHE A 11 15.73 1.06 21.41
C PHE A 11 16.11 2.39 20.76
N PHE A 12 17.32 2.90 20.90
CA PHE A 12 17.72 4.16 20.28
C PHE A 12 19.15 4.09 19.73
N HIS A 13 19.31 3.62 18.48
CA HIS A 13 20.52 3.97 17.74
C HIS A 13 20.33 5.37 17.15
N PRO A 14 21.15 6.37 17.53
CA PRO A 14 21.14 7.66 16.84
C PRO A 14 21.46 7.40 15.37
N ARG A 15 20.59 7.89 14.45
CA ARG A 15 20.82 7.79 13.02
C ARG A 15 22.24 8.28 12.70
N GLN A 16 23.00 7.46 11.99
CA GLN A 16 24.36 7.81 11.62
C GLN A 16 24.36 9.03 10.68
N ILE A 17 25.39 9.88 10.77
CA ILE A 17 25.45 11.13 9.98
C ILE A 17 25.31 10.86 8.48
N TYR A 18 25.90 9.78 7.95
CA TYR A 18 25.78 9.41 6.54
C TYR A 18 24.34 9.05 6.15
N GLU A 19 23.52 8.46 7.05
CA GLU A 19 22.12 8.15 6.79
C GLU A 19 21.30 9.42 6.61
N GLN A 20 21.52 10.41 7.47
CA GLN A 20 20.87 11.72 7.39
C GLN A 20 21.26 12.46 6.09
N VAL A 21 22.53 12.37 5.70
CA VAL A 21 23.02 12.94 4.43
C VAL A 21 22.39 12.22 3.23
N SER A 22 22.30 10.89 3.26
CA SER A 22 21.65 10.10 2.21
C SER A 22 20.17 10.48 2.06
N GLU A 23 19.47 10.58 3.18
CA GLU A 23 18.05 10.98 3.22
C GLU A 23 17.89 12.39 2.61
N ARG A 24 18.73 13.33 3.01
CA ARG A 24 18.68 14.69 2.47
C ARG A 24 18.93 14.74 0.95
N ILE A 25 19.88 13.98 0.45
CA ILE A 25 20.13 13.92 -1.00
C ILE A 25 18.94 13.28 -1.74
N ARG A 26 18.29 12.25 -1.17
CA ARG A 26 17.06 11.67 -1.73
C ARG A 26 15.94 12.72 -1.83
N ASP A 27 15.73 13.50 -0.78
CA ASP A 27 14.73 14.57 -0.76
C ASP A 27 15.01 15.63 -1.84
N GLU A 28 16.29 15.99 -2.05
CA GLU A 28 16.70 16.94 -3.07
C GLU A 28 16.45 16.38 -4.49
N ILE A 29 16.67 15.07 -4.71
CA ILE A 29 16.36 14.40 -5.98
C ILE A 29 14.83 14.32 -6.18
N ALA A 30 14.09 13.89 -5.17
CA ALA A 30 12.63 13.79 -5.23
C ALA A 30 11.97 15.16 -5.48
N ALA A 31 12.50 16.22 -4.89
CA ALA A 31 12.05 17.60 -5.09
C ALA A 31 12.49 18.23 -6.42
N GLY A 32 13.27 17.49 -7.24
CA GLY A 32 13.76 17.98 -8.53
C GLY A 32 14.86 19.06 -8.44
N ARG A 33 15.50 19.22 -7.28
CA ARG A 33 16.64 20.12 -7.14
C ARG A 33 17.93 19.50 -7.66
N PHE A 34 18.06 18.17 -7.57
CA PHE A 34 19.05 17.39 -8.30
C PHE A 34 18.33 16.60 -9.40
N LEU A 35 18.46 17.06 -10.64
CA LEU A 35 17.73 16.48 -11.78
C LEU A 35 18.28 15.11 -12.19
N PRO A 36 17.46 14.21 -12.75
CA PRO A 36 17.94 13.02 -13.45
C PRO A 36 19.02 13.36 -14.47
N ASP A 37 20.03 12.50 -14.61
CA ASP A 37 21.19 12.64 -15.47
C ASP A 37 22.10 13.85 -15.18
N SER A 38 21.77 14.67 -14.19
CA SER A 38 22.61 15.79 -13.78
C SER A 38 23.75 15.34 -12.86
N ARG A 39 24.81 16.13 -12.85
CA ARG A 39 25.94 15.91 -11.95
C ARG A 39 25.64 16.46 -10.57
N LEU A 40 25.84 15.65 -9.52
CA LEU A 40 25.81 16.11 -8.14
C LEU A 40 27.00 17.07 -7.85
N PRO A 41 26.83 17.99 -6.89
CA PRO A 41 27.97 18.72 -6.33
C PRO A 41 29.07 17.78 -5.85
N SER A 42 30.34 18.25 -5.85
CA SER A 42 31.44 17.41 -5.38
C SER A 42 31.27 17.03 -3.90
N GLU A 43 31.95 15.94 -3.48
CA GLU A 43 31.95 15.55 -2.04
C GLU A 43 32.34 16.72 -1.12
N ARG A 44 33.25 17.60 -1.58
CA ARG A 44 33.68 18.79 -0.84
C ARG A 44 32.53 19.80 -0.71
N ASP A 45 31.82 20.03 -1.81
CA ASP A 45 30.73 21.02 -1.84
C ASP A 45 29.50 20.52 -1.08
N LEU A 46 29.19 19.21 -1.19
CA LEU A 46 28.14 18.56 -0.38
C LEU A 46 28.48 18.58 1.12
N ALA A 47 29.75 18.34 1.48
CA ALA A 47 30.20 18.42 2.88
C ALA A 47 30.04 19.84 3.44
N ALA A 48 30.38 20.86 2.65
CA ALA A 48 30.17 22.25 3.00
C ALA A 48 28.67 22.61 3.09
N LEU A 49 27.86 22.15 2.13
CA LEU A 49 26.42 22.42 2.07
C LEU A 49 25.67 21.83 3.28
N PHE A 50 26.01 20.61 3.68
CA PHE A 50 25.36 19.92 4.79
C PHE A 50 26.02 20.11 6.15
N GLY A 51 27.16 20.79 6.21
CA GLY A 51 27.90 21.03 7.46
C GLY A 51 28.50 19.77 8.08
N VAL A 52 28.88 18.77 7.25
CA VAL A 52 29.37 17.45 7.70
C VAL A 52 30.78 17.15 7.18
N GLY A 53 31.42 16.11 7.72
CA GLY A 53 32.70 15.64 7.23
C GLY A 53 32.60 14.94 5.85
N ARG A 54 33.62 15.09 5.00
CA ARG A 54 33.70 14.39 3.70
C ARG A 54 33.57 12.86 3.79
N PRO A 55 34.06 12.17 4.85
CA PRO A 55 33.81 10.72 4.99
C PRO A 55 32.32 10.37 5.03
N ALA A 56 31.52 11.10 5.79
CA ALA A 56 30.07 10.87 5.86
C ALA A 56 29.37 11.08 4.52
N VAL A 57 29.80 12.10 3.75
CA VAL A 57 29.28 12.31 2.37
C VAL A 57 29.64 11.15 1.46
N ARG A 58 30.87 10.62 1.56
CA ARG A 58 31.31 9.48 0.74
C ARG A 58 30.52 8.22 1.06
N GLU A 59 30.28 7.93 2.33
CA GLU A 59 29.45 6.81 2.77
C GLU A 59 28.01 6.99 2.27
N ALA A 60 27.45 8.19 2.36
CA ALA A 60 26.12 8.51 1.84
C ALA A 60 26.03 8.29 0.33
N ILE A 61 27.02 8.75 -0.44
CA ILE A 61 27.08 8.49 -1.89
C ILE A 61 27.18 7.00 -2.18
N GLY A 62 27.97 6.25 -1.41
CA GLY A 62 28.06 4.78 -1.52
C GLY A 62 26.72 4.10 -1.27
N ALA A 63 25.99 4.52 -0.23
CA ALA A 63 24.64 4.01 0.04
C ALA A 63 23.68 4.32 -1.13
N LEU A 64 23.67 5.54 -1.64
CA LEU A 64 22.82 5.95 -2.77
C LEU A 64 23.20 5.21 -4.08
N GLN A 65 24.48 4.84 -4.26
CA GLN A 65 24.91 4.00 -5.37
C GLN A 65 24.36 2.57 -5.26
N ASN A 66 24.40 1.99 -4.07
CA ASN A 66 23.83 0.67 -3.82
C ASN A 66 22.31 0.65 -4.04
N GLU A 67 21.64 1.78 -3.84
CA GLU A 67 20.22 1.97 -4.13
C GLU A 67 19.94 2.25 -5.61
N GLY A 68 20.98 2.44 -6.43
CA GLY A 68 20.85 2.76 -7.85
C GLY A 68 20.32 4.18 -8.12
N LEU A 69 20.38 5.08 -7.13
CA LEU A 69 19.91 6.46 -7.27
C LEU A 69 20.97 7.37 -7.90
N VAL A 70 22.25 7.04 -7.71
CA VAL A 70 23.36 7.78 -8.29
C VAL A 70 24.40 6.82 -8.86
N VAL A 71 25.23 7.31 -9.79
CA VAL A 71 26.36 6.58 -10.37
C VAL A 71 27.60 7.44 -10.36
N THR A 72 28.72 6.91 -9.85
CA THR A 72 30.01 7.60 -9.91
C THR A 72 30.77 7.18 -11.15
N LYS A 73 31.11 8.15 -12.02
CA LYS A 73 31.93 7.96 -13.20
C LYS A 73 33.36 8.39 -12.89
N ARG A 74 34.32 7.50 -13.15
CA ARG A 74 35.76 7.76 -12.88
C ARG A 74 36.20 9.05 -13.55
N ASN A 75 36.85 9.93 -12.80
CA ASN A 75 37.31 11.26 -13.19
C ASN A 75 36.23 12.25 -13.66
N SER A 76 34.92 11.88 -13.59
CA SER A 76 33.83 12.75 -14.07
C SER A 76 32.90 13.20 -12.92
N GLY A 77 32.91 12.49 -11.78
CA GLY A 77 32.08 12.80 -10.63
C GLY A 77 30.88 11.87 -10.50
N THR A 78 29.96 12.23 -9.61
CA THR A 78 28.72 11.47 -9.30
C THR A 78 27.55 12.10 -10.02
N PHE A 79 26.71 11.29 -10.64
CA PHE A 79 25.53 11.70 -11.41
C PHE A 79 24.29 11.04 -10.84
N VAL A 80 23.15 11.73 -10.88
CA VAL A 80 21.84 11.16 -10.58
C VAL A 80 21.45 10.21 -11.71
N CYS A 81 20.96 9.02 -11.39
CA CYS A 81 20.49 8.07 -12.41
C CYS A 81 19.22 8.60 -13.10
N GLY A 82 19.08 8.33 -14.41
CA GLY A 82 17.93 8.81 -15.18
C GLY A 82 16.58 8.35 -14.65
N ASP A 83 16.55 7.18 -14.01
CA ASP A 83 15.37 6.58 -13.39
C ASP A 83 15.27 6.80 -11.86
N ALA A 84 16.11 7.67 -11.28
CA ALA A 84 16.19 7.88 -9.83
C ALA A 84 14.84 8.31 -9.22
N ILE A 85 14.11 9.22 -9.87
CA ILE A 85 12.77 9.66 -9.38
C ILE A 85 11.79 8.50 -9.43
N TYR A 86 11.81 7.71 -10.49
CA TYR A 86 10.99 6.50 -10.59
C TYR A 86 11.32 5.51 -9.45
N ARG A 87 12.60 5.24 -9.19
CA ARG A 87 13.03 4.36 -8.08
C ARG A 87 12.62 4.89 -6.72
N LEU A 88 12.73 6.20 -6.48
CA LEU A 88 12.31 6.81 -5.23
C LEU A 88 10.80 6.68 -4.99
N SER A 89 9.99 6.93 -6.02
CA SER A 89 8.53 6.77 -5.90
C SER A 89 8.11 5.31 -5.67
N HIS A 90 8.80 4.35 -6.28
CA HIS A 90 8.50 2.92 -6.11
C HIS A 90 9.10 2.36 -4.82
N ARG A 91 10.21 2.89 -4.32
CA ARG A 91 10.77 2.50 -3.03
C ARG A 91 9.85 2.90 -1.86
N ALA A 92 9.19 4.05 -1.94
CA ALA A 92 8.17 4.43 -0.97
C ALA A 92 7.03 3.41 -0.94
N ALA A 93 6.69 2.81 -2.08
CA ALA A 93 5.74 1.72 -2.17
C ALA A 93 6.30 0.38 -1.64
N ASP A 94 7.57 0.04 -1.95
CA ASP A 94 8.23 -1.22 -1.52
C ASP A 94 8.57 -1.26 -0.02
N THR A 95 8.81 -0.12 0.63
CA THR A 95 9.06 -0.07 2.08
C THR A 95 7.79 -0.19 2.93
N GLY A 96 6.63 -0.37 2.31
CA GLY A 96 5.34 -0.49 3.01
C GLY A 96 4.95 0.77 3.79
N THR A 97 5.60 1.91 3.54
CA THR A 97 5.42 3.17 4.27
C THR A 97 4.73 4.26 3.45
N ALA A 98 4.28 3.98 2.23
CA ALA A 98 3.40 4.89 1.52
C ALA A 98 2.05 4.90 2.25
N ASP A 99 1.81 5.92 3.07
CA ASP A 99 0.51 6.15 3.70
C ASP A 99 -0.46 6.65 2.62
N PHE A 100 -1.21 5.72 2.05
CA PHE A 100 -2.32 6.07 1.17
C PHE A 100 -3.50 6.55 1.99
N SER A 101 -4.06 7.71 1.65
CA SER A 101 -5.27 8.16 2.33
C SER A 101 -6.43 7.21 2.01
N PRO A 102 -7.35 6.97 2.97
CA PRO A 102 -8.54 6.15 2.70
C PRO A 102 -9.37 6.64 1.51
N SER A 103 -9.47 7.96 1.30
CA SER A 103 -10.14 8.54 0.12
C SER A 103 -9.44 8.14 -1.18
N SER A 104 -8.10 8.27 -1.26
CA SER A 104 -7.34 7.85 -2.44
C SER A 104 -7.48 6.35 -2.72
N THR A 105 -7.51 5.52 -1.67
CA THR A 105 -7.76 4.08 -1.81
C THR A 105 -9.15 3.81 -2.37
N LEU A 106 -10.18 4.52 -1.90
CA LEU A 106 -11.55 4.38 -2.42
C LEU A 106 -11.68 4.86 -3.86
N ASP A 107 -11.03 5.96 -4.24
CA ASP A 107 -11.00 6.46 -5.61
C ASP A 107 -10.41 5.41 -6.57
N VAL A 108 -9.29 4.79 -6.18
CA VAL A 108 -8.67 3.70 -6.96
C VAL A 108 -9.59 2.49 -7.02
N ARG A 109 -10.20 2.07 -5.91
CA ARG A 109 -11.15 0.96 -5.87
C ARG A 109 -12.34 1.22 -6.79
N MET A 110 -12.89 2.44 -6.79
CA MET A 110 -14.04 2.84 -7.63
C MET A 110 -13.74 2.71 -9.13
N VAL A 111 -12.50 2.98 -9.54
CA VAL A 111 -12.07 2.83 -10.95
C VAL A 111 -11.75 1.39 -11.29
N LEU A 112 -11.05 0.69 -10.39
CA LEU A 112 -10.47 -0.62 -10.68
C LEU A 112 -11.47 -1.77 -10.49
N GLU A 113 -12.13 -1.83 -9.33
CA GLU A 113 -12.88 -3.04 -8.94
C GLU A 113 -14.12 -3.32 -9.83
N PRO A 114 -14.89 -2.33 -10.32
CA PRO A 114 -15.93 -2.60 -11.30
C PRO A 114 -15.40 -3.19 -12.60
N ALA A 115 -14.22 -2.75 -13.06
CA ALA A 115 -13.57 -3.30 -14.26
C ALA A 115 -13.06 -4.72 -14.02
N VAL A 116 -12.53 -5.01 -12.83
CA VAL A 116 -12.14 -6.36 -12.38
C VAL A 116 -13.36 -7.29 -12.37
N ALA A 117 -14.46 -6.87 -11.77
CA ALA A 117 -15.69 -7.67 -11.70
C ALA A 117 -16.25 -8.00 -13.10
N ARG A 118 -16.29 -7.03 -14.03
CA ARG A 118 -16.66 -7.27 -15.44
C ARG A 118 -15.78 -8.35 -16.06
N ARG A 119 -14.49 -8.26 -15.86
CA ARG A 119 -13.52 -9.18 -16.47
C ARG A 119 -13.58 -10.57 -15.83
N ALA A 120 -13.82 -10.67 -14.53
CA ALA A 120 -14.08 -11.93 -13.86
C ALA A 120 -15.38 -12.59 -14.36
N ALA A 121 -16.45 -11.81 -14.49
CA ALA A 121 -17.74 -12.27 -15.02
C ALA A 121 -17.64 -12.79 -16.46
N ALA A 122 -16.77 -12.22 -17.30
CA ALA A 122 -16.55 -12.72 -18.66
C ALA A 122 -16.04 -14.18 -18.70
N ARG A 123 -15.53 -14.71 -17.58
CA ARG A 123 -15.12 -16.11 -17.45
C ARG A 123 -16.24 -17.01 -16.90
N ALA A 124 -17.22 -16.43 -16.20
CA ALA A 124 -18.40 -17.11 -15.67
C ALA A 124 -18.06 -18.39 -14.89
N GLN A 125 -17.05 -18.34 -14.01
CA GLN A 125 -16.54 -19.50 -13.29
C GLN A 125 -16.77 -19.34 -11.78
N ARG A 126 -17.14 -20.45 -11.12
CA ARG A 126 -17.12 -20.50 -9.65
C ARG A 126 -15.69 -20.58 -9.14
N ASP A 127 -15.44 -19.97 -8.00
CA ASP A 127 -14.13 -19.98 -7.35
C ASP A 127 -14.28 -20.39 -5.88
N PRO A 128 -13.68 -21.54 -5.48
CA PRO A 128 -13.81 -22.06 -4.12
C PRO A 128 -13.27 -21.10 -3.03
N MET A 129 -12.24 -20.30 -3.35
CA MET A 129 -11.69 -19.36 -2.38
C MET A 129 -12.61 -18.16 -2.17
N ALA A 130 -13.21 -17.62 -3.23
CA ALA A 130 -14.22 -16.58 -3.13
C ALA A 130 -15.44 -17.07 -2.31
N GLU A 131 -15.89 -18.30 -2.53
CA GLU A 131 -16.98 -18.93 -1.75
C GLU A 131 -16.60 -19.10 -0.29
N GLN A 132 -15.35 -19.49 -0.01
CA GLN A 132 -14.86 -19.60 1.36
C GLN A 132 -14.87 -18.24 2.07
N TYR A 133 -14.40 -17.16 1.43
CA TYR A 133 -14.41 -15.83 2.03
C TYR A 133 -15.85 -15.32 2.28
N LEU A 134 -16.76 -15.56 1.34
CA LEU A 134 -18.19 -15.28 1.54
C LEU A 134 -18.76 -16.03 2.74
N SER A 135 -18.52 -17.34 2.81
CA SER A 135 -18.97 -18.18 3.93
C SER A 135 -18.42 -17.71 5.27
N GLN A 136 -17.14 -17.30 5.32
CA GLN A 136 -16.55 -16.73 6.53
C GLN A 136 -17.26 -15.45 6.97
N MET A 137 -17.56 -14.54 6.04
CA MET A 137 -18.29 -13.29 6.33
C MET A 137 -19.73 -13.56 6.77
N GLU A 138 -20.41 -14.54 6.17
CA GLU A 138 -21.79 -14.94 6.52
C GLU A 138 -21.92 -15.56 7.90
N ASN A 139 -20.86 -16.23 8.37
CA ASN A 139 -20.83 -16.90 9.66
C ASN A 139 -20.41 -16.01 10.84
N ILE A 140 -20.17 -14.73 10.62
CA ILE A 140 -19.93 -13.77 11.70
C ILE A 140 -21.24 -13.53 12.46
N TYR A 141 -21.26 -13.85 13.73
CA TYR A 141 -22.45 -13.69 14.60
C TYR A 141 -22.29 -12.58 15.64
N ASP A 142 -21.05 -12.20 15.98
CA ASP A 142 -20.74 -11.15 16.94
C ASP A 142 -19.60 -10.25 16.40
N ILE A 143 -19.98 -9.10 15.84
CA ILE A 143 -18.99 -8.16 15.28
C ILE A 143 -18.26 -7.36 16.37
N ASP A 144 -18.75 -7.39 17.61
CA ASP A 144 -18.07 -6.76 18.74
C ASP A 144 -16.93 -7.63 19.29
N ASP A 145 -16.95 -8.94 19.00
CA ASP A 145 -15.80 -9.82 19.25
C ASP A 145 -14.62 -9.44 18.34
N PRO A 146 -13.46 -9.05 18.91
CA PRO A 146 -12.28 -8.66 18.12
C PRO A 146 -11.80 -9.74 17.16
N ALA A 147 -11.90 -11.03 17.50
CA ALA A 147 -11.49 -12.12 16.64
C ALA A 147 -12.41 -12.28 15.43
N GLN A 148 -13.71 -12.18 15.62
CA GLN A 148 -14.68 -12.23 14.53
C GLN A 148 -14.60 -10.99 13.64
N ARG A 149 -14.38 -9.82 14.23
CA ARG A 149 -14.11 -8.58 13.48
C ARG A 149 -12.88 -8.70 12.61
N ALA A 150 -11.79 -9.25 13.13
CA ALA A 150 -10.56 -9.49 12.36
C ALA A 150 -10.78 -10.49 11.22
N LEU A 151 -11.54 -11.57 11.48
CA LEU A 151 -11.91 -12.56 10.45
C LEU A 151 -12.76 -11.92 9.35
N TRP A 152 -13.79 -11.15 9.72
CA TRP A 152 -14.62 -10.46 8.74
C TRP A 152 -13.79 -9.51 7.87
N ASN A 153 -12.94 -8.68 8.48
CA ASN A 153 -12.11 -7.71 7.77
C ASN A 153 -11.12 -8.36 6.80
N SER A 154 -10.51 -9.47 7.21
CA SER A 154 -9.61 -10.22 6.32
C SER A 154 -10.36 -10.91 5.18
N SER A 155 -11.54 -11.48 5.45
CA SER A 155 -12.35 -12.14 4.43
C SER A 155 -12.91 -11.16 3.41
N ASP A 156 -13.40 -9.99 3.85
CA ASP A 156 -13.84 -8.87 3.02
C ASP A 156 -12.73 -8.46 2.03
N ARG A 157 -11.56 -8.15 2.54
CA ARG A 157 -10.40 -7.75 1.74
C ARG A 157 -9.95 -8.83 0.75
N LEU A 158 -9.87 -10.07 1.22
CA LEU A 158 -9.45 -11.20 0.40
C LEU A 158 -10.50 -11.59 -0.65
N PHE A 159 -11.78 -11.37 -0.39
CA PHE A 159 -12.82 -11.55 -1.39
C PHE A 159 -12.64 -10.60 -2.58
N HIS A 160 -12.45 -9.31 -2.34
CA HIS A 160 -12.19 -8.34 -3.41
C HIS A 160 -10.93 -8.67 -4.21
N ARG A 161 -9.85 -9.06 -3.53
CA ARG A 161 -8.64 -9.57 -4.19
C ARG A 161 -8.91 -10.82 -5.03
N GLN A 162 -9.74 -11.74 -4.55
CA GLN A 162 -10.06 -12.98 -5.26
C GLN A 162 -10.81 -12.74 -6.56
N LEU A 163 -11.64 -11.71 -6.64
CA LEU A 163 -12.24 -11.30 -7.92
C LEU A 163 -11.16 -10.96 -8.97
N ALA A 164 -10.05 -10.35 -8.56
CA ALA A 164 -8.93 -10.11 -9.48
C ALA A 164 -8.25 -11.42 -9.92
N VAL A 165 -8.10 -12.41 -9.03
CA VAL A 165 -7.60 -13.74 -9.38
C VAL A 165 -8.53 -14.42 -10.42
N MET A 166 -9.85 -14.29 -10.25
CA MET A 166 -10.84 -14.84 -11.17
C MET A 166 -10.75 -14.25 -12.58
N THR A 167 -10.12 -13.08 -12.77
CA THR A 167 -9.85 -12.54 -14.11
C THR A 167 -8.82 -13.37 -14.90
N GLY A 168 -7.94 -14.10 -14.20
CA GLY A 168 -6.81 -14.82 -14.79
C GLY A 168 -5.66 -13.91 -15.25
N ASP A 169 -5.66 -12.64 -14.87
CA ASP A 169 -4.66 -11.65 -15.26
C ASP A 169 -3.74 -11.32 -14.07
N ALA A 170 -2.46 -11.71 -14.18
CA ALA A 170 -1.48 -11.54 -13.11
C ALA A 170 -1.21 -10.06 -12.76
N LEU A 171 -1.35 -9.13 -13.72
CA LEU A 171 -1.18 -7.71 -13.45
C LEU A 171 -2.35 -7.16 -12.63
N MET A 172 -3.58 -7.58 -12.93
CA MET A 172 -4.75 -7.22 -12.12
C MET A 172 -4.63 -7.73 -10.69
N VAL A 173 -4.13 -8.95 -10.50
CA VAL A 173 -3.87 -9.49 -9.15
C VAL A 173 -2.85 -8.64 -8.41
N LYS A 174 -1.73 -8.28 -9.05
CA LYS A 174 -0.70 -7.44 -8.43
C LYS A 174 -1.25 -6.06 -8.02
N ILE A 175 -2.06 -5.42 -8.86
CA ILE A 175 -2.69 -4.14 -8.51
C ILE A 175 -3.68 -4.31 -7.35
N ALA A 176 -4.46 -5.38 -7.34
CA ALA A 176 -5.37 -5.70 -6.25
C ALA A 176 -4.64 -6.00 -4.93
N ASP A 177 -3.43 -6.59 -4.98
CA ASP A 177 -2.57 -6.78 -3.81
C ASP A 177 -2.15 -5.44 -3.18
N GLU A 178 -1.78 -4.44 -3.98
CA GLU A 178 -1.44 -3.09 -3.50
C GLU A 178 -2.65 -2.41 -2.85
N VAL A 179 -3.82 -2.48 -3.48
CA VAL A 179 -5.07 -1.96 -2.92
C VAL A 179 -5.39 -2.65 -1.59
N ALA A 180 -5.30 -3.99 -1.54
CA ALA A 180 -5.56 -4.76 -0.33
C ALA A 180 -4.59 -4.38 0.80
N SER A 181 -3.32 -4.16 0.49
CA SER A 181 -2.30 -3.73 1.45
C SER A 181 -2.60 -2.34 2.02
N SER A 182 -3.06 -1.38 1.18
CA SER A 182 -3.42 -0.03 1.64
C SER A 182 -4.55 -0.03 2.67
N MET A 183 -5.46 -1.02 2.61
CA MET A 183 -6.58 -1.17 3.53
C MET A 183 -6.18 -1.74 4.91
N GLU A 184 -4.94 -2.19 5.09
CA GLU A 184 -4.41 -2.67 6.38
C GLU A 184 -3.85 -1.54 7.26
N GLN A 185 -3.75 -0.33 6.74
CA GLN A 185 -3.20 0.82 7.45
C GLN A 185 -4.03 1.22 8.69
N PRO A 186 -3.40 1.76 9.74
CA PRO A 186 -4.08 2.08 11.01
C PRO A 186 -5.25 3.05 10.85
N LEU A 187 -5.13 4.04 9.97
CA LEU A 187 -6.20 5.01 9.71
C LEU A 187 -7.43 4.33 9.09
N TRP A 188 -7.23 3.42 8.13
CA TRP A 188 -8.31 2.67 7.52
C TRP A 188 -9.04 1.79 8.56
N LYS A 189 -8.29 1.10 9.42
CA LYS A 189 -8.86 0.29 10.50
C LYS A 189 -9.74 1.13 11.43
N ARG A 190 -9.25 2.30 11.85
CA ARG A 190 -10.01 3.22 12.71
C ARG A 190 -11.32 3.68 12.06
N LEU A 191 -11.28 4.08 10.78
CA LEU A 191 -12.51 4.49 10.07
C LEU A 191 -13.53 3.36 9.93
N LYS A 192 -13.08 2.12 9.73
CA LYS A 192 -13.97 0.95 9.77
C LYS A 192 -14.56 0.72 11.15
N ASP A 193 -13.77 0.88 12.22
CA ASP A 193 -14.27 0.78 13.61
C ASP A 193 -15.36 1.80 13.90
N GLU A 194 -15.24 3.02 13.39
CA GLU A 194 -16.19 4.11 13.64
C GLU A 194 -17.43 4.04 12.73
N GLY A 195 -17.28 3.53 11.50
CA GLY A 195 -18.30 3.64 10.44
C GLY A 195 -18.97 2.34 10.01
N ILE A 196 -18.26 1.20 10.04
CA ILE A 196 -18.73 -0.03 9.40
C ILE A 196 -19.24 -1.07 10.40
N TYR A 197 -18.57 -1.24 11.54
CA TYR A 197 -18.84 -2.34 12.45
C TYR A 197 -20.13 -2.14 13.26
N ASP A 198 -21.25 -2.29 12.56
CA ASP A 198 -22.62 -2.37 13.07
C ASP A 198 -23.28 -3.63 12.49
N ALA A 199 -23.98 -4.39 13.31
CA ALA A 199 -24.54 -5.68 12.92
C ALA A 199 -25.52 -5.59 11.72
N GLY A 200 -26.22 -4.46 11.57
CA GLY A 200 -27.11 -4.22 10.43
C GLY A 200 -26.31 -3.97 9.14
N ARG A 201 -25.28 -3.15 9.23
CA ARG A 201 -24.39 -2.83 8.10
C ARG A 201 -23.61 -4.05 7.64
N ILE A 202 -23.05 -4.82 8.56
CA ILE A 202 -22.34 -6.07 8.24
C ILE A 202 -23.20 -7.02 7.43
N ARG A 203 -24.46 -7.24 7.85
CA ARG A 203 -25.40 -8.09 7.08
C ARG A 203 -25.66 -7.53 5.68
N LEU A 204 -25.76 -6.21 5.54
CA LEU A 204 -25.95 -5.58 4.24
C LEU A 204 -24.72 -5.75 3.34
N TYR A 205 -23.51 -5.53 3.88
CA TYR A 205 -22.26 -5.74 3.11
C TYR A 205 -22.11 -7.19 2.66
N VAL A 206 -22.42 -8.16 3.52
CA VAL A 206 -22.39 -9.59 3.17
C VAL A 206 -23.37 -9.89 2.03
N ALA A 207 -24.60 -9.34 2.09
CA ALA A 207 -25.57 -9.50 1.02
C ALA A 207 -25.08 -8.87 -0.31
N GLU A 208 -24.43 -7.72 -0.26
CA GLU A 208 -23.82 -7.09 -1.45
C GLU A 208 -22.71 -7.94 -2.04
N HIS A 209 -21.81 -8.50 -1.22
CA HIS A 209 -20.77 -9.41 -1.71
C HIS A 209 -21.36 -10.65 -2.38
N ARG A 210 -22.46 -11.17 -1.85
CA ARG A 210 -23.19 -12.28 -2.47
C ARG A 210 -23.73 -11.90 -3.84
N LEU A 211 -24.35 -10.73 -3.98
CA LEU A 211 -24.85 -10.23 -5.27
C LEU A 211 -23.73 -10.06 -6.29
N ILE A 212 -22.60 -9.50 -5.85
CA ILE A 212 -21.40 -9.36 -6.71
C ILE A 212 -20.95 -10.72 -7.22
N TYR A 213 -20.78 -11.68 -6.32
CA TYR A 213 -20.29 -13.01 -6.69
C TYR A 213 -21.26 -13.76 -7.62
N GLU A 214 -22.55 -13.74 -7.31
CA GLU A 214 -23.57 -14.38 -8.16
C GLU A 214 -23.59 -13.78 -9.57
N ALA A 215 -23.49 -12.45 -9.70
CA ALA A 215 -23.40 -11.81 -11.01
C ALA A 215 -22.13 -12.24 -11.78
N VAL A 216 -20.98 -12.36 -11.08
CA VAL A 216 -19.73 -12.85 -11.67
C VAL A 216 -19.89 -14.29 -12.16
N VAL A 217 -20.45 -15.18 -11.35
CA VAL A 217 -20.62 -16.60 -11.69
C VAL A 217 -21.63 -16.79 -12.85
N GLN A 218 -22.67 -15.96 -12.90
CA GLN A 218 -23.68 -15.99 -13.96
C GLN A 218 -23.17 -15.37 -15.27
N GLY A 219 -22.00 -14.72 -15.27
CA GLY A 219 -21.46 -14.07 -16.45
C GLY A 219 -22.10 -12.70 -16.75
N ASP A 220 -22.89 -12.14 -15.80
CA ASP A 220 -23.50 -10.83 -15.95
C ASP A 220 -22.49 -9.73 -15.58
N ALA A 221 -21.71 -9.32 -16.59
CA ALA A 221 -20.62 -8.37 -16.41
C ALA A 221 -21.10 -6.98 -15.99
N ASP A 222 -22.28 -6.55 -16.47
CA ASP A 222 -22.84 -5.25 -16.14
C ASP A 222 -23.40 -5.22 -14.71
N ALA A 223 -24.14 -6.25 -14.32
CA ALA A 223 -24.61 -6.38 -12.93
C ALA A 223 -23.44 -6.51 -11.94
N ALA A 224 -22.42 -7.32 -12.25
CA ALA A 224 -21.23 -7.46 -11.41
C ALA A 224 -20.55 -6.12 -11.15
N ALA A 225 -20.30 -5.34 -12.21
CA ALA A 225 -19.69 -4.03 -12.09
C ALA A 225 -20.58 -3.04 -11.32
N PHE A 226 -21.87 -3.05 -11.60
CA PHE A 226 -22.86 -2.18 -10.90
C PHE A 226 -22.89 -2.48 -9.40
N TYR A 227 -22.96 -3.74 -8.99
CA TYR A 227 -23.01 -4.09 -7.58
C TYR A 227 -21.72 -3.72 -6.86
N VAL A 228 -20.55 -3.92 -7.45
CA VAL A 228 -19.27 -3.47 -6.87
C VAL A 228 -19.26 -1.95 -6.72
N GLU A 229 -19.67 -1.19 -7.73
CA GLU A 229 -19.74 0.26 -7.68
C GLU A 229 -20.64 0.76 -6.53
N GLN A 230 -21.84 0.16 -6.38
CA GLN A 230 -22.77 0.53 -5.32
C GLN A 230 -22.24 0.16 -3.92
N HIS A 231 -21.55 -0.97 -3.81
CA HIS A 231 -20.87 -1.40 -2.59
C HIS A 231 -19.80 -0.39 -2.17
N ILE A 232 -18.90 0.00 -3.06
CA ILE A 232 -17.82 0.96 -2.76
C ILE A 232 -18.40 2.34 -2.37
N LYS A 233 -19.42 2.83 -3.08
CA LYS A 233 -20.13 4.07 -2.73
C LYS A 233 -20.75 4.03 -1.33
N ARG A 234 -21.22 2.85 -0.90
CA ARG A 234 -21.74 2.65 0.45
C ARG A 234 -20.61 2.70 1.47
N VAL A 235 -19.51 1.99 1.22
CA VAL A 235 -18.32 2.03 2.09
C VAL A 235 -17.85 3.46 2.26
N GLU A 236 -17.68 4.22 1.16
CA GLU A 236 -17.26 5.62 1.19
C GLU A 236 -18.15 6.47 2.10
N ARG A 237 -19.47 6.37 1.93
CA ARG A 237 -20.44 7.10 2.74
C ARG A 237 -20.39 6.72 4.21
N ASP A 238 -20.20 5.43 4.50
CA ASP A 238 -20.28 4.91 5.87
C ASP A 238 -18.99 5.18 6.67
N ILE A 239 -17.83 5.37 6.01
CA ILE A 239 -16.57 5.78 6.64
C ILE A 239 -16.32 7.30 6.59
N ALA A 240 -17.18 8.07 5.92
CA ALA A 240 -17.06 9.52 5.90
C ALA A 240 -17.15 10.09 7.32
N PRO A 241 -16.30 11.08 7.70
CA PRO A 241 -16.41 11.75 8.99
C PRO A 241 -17.82 12.35 9.17
N LYS A 242 -18.42 12.08 10.32
CA LYS A 242 -19.71 12.66 10.68
C LYS A 242 -19.55 14.07 11.21
#